data_d43c1c5b6acbbe23779f4c3b7abff504
#
_entry.id   d43c1c5b6acbbe23779f4c3b7abff504
#
_cell.length_a   1.000
_cell.length_b   1.000
_cell.length_c   1.000
_cell.angle_alpha   90.00
_cell.angle_beta   90.00
_cell.angle_gamma   90.00
#
_symmetry.space_group_name_H-M   'P 1'
#
loop_
_entity.id
_entity.type
_entity.pdbx_description
1 polymer ?
#
loop_
_entity_poly.entity_id
_entity_poly.type
_entity_poly.pdbx_seq_one_letter_code
_entity_poly.pdbx_strand_id
1 'polypeptide(L)'
;MQIDLPEVVAEVALAFERYEQALVSNDVATLDALFHNDARTIRYGIGENLYGHAEVAAFRVRRSPHNLARTRARTVITTYDRDFAVASTLFYRDSAAGKVGRQMQTWARLPEGWRIVAAHVSLIDDGAKA
;
A
#
# COMPACT_ATOMS: atom_id res chain seq x y z
N MET A 1 22.25 -12.57 0.66
CA MET A 1 20.80 -12.23 0.57
C MET A 1 20.30 -12.61 -0.81
N GLN A 2 19.20 -13.35 -0.88
CA GLN A 2 18.57 -13.73 -2.13
C GLN A 2 17.50 -12.70 -2.49
N ILE A 3 17.57 -12.17 -3.69
CA ILE A 3 16.65 -11.14 -4.15
C ILE A 3 15.74 -11.73 -5.22
N ASP A 4 14.43 -11.48 -5.08
CA ASP A 4 13.40 -11.89 -6.04
C ASP A 4 13.31 -13.40 -6.27
N LEU A 5 13.31 -14.18 -5.18
CA LEU A 5 12.94 -15.59 -5.28
C LEU A 5 11.54 -15.68 -5.89
N PRO A 6 11.35 -16.41 -7.01
CA PRO A 6 10.07 -16.40 -7.73
C PRO A 6 8.86 -16.75 -6.88
N GLU A 7 8.97 -17.73 -6.00
CA GLU A 7 7.87 -18.13 -5.13
C GLU A 7 7.51 -17.07 -4.09
N VAL A 8 8.49 -16.28 -3.65
CA VAL A 8 8.26 -15.21 -2.68
C VAL A 8 7.62 -14.00 -3.39
N VAL A 9 8.09 -13.67 -4.58
CA VAL A 9 7.48 -12.61 -5.40
C VAL A 9 6.01 -12.94 -5.66
N ALA A 10 5.69 -14.19 -5.98
CA ALA A 10 4.31 -14.62 -6.21
C ALA A 10 3.43 -14.43 -4.97
N GLU A 11 3.94 -14.78 -3.78
CA GLU A 11 3.21 -14.58 -2.53
C GLU A 11 2.90 -13.10 -2.29
N VAL A 12 3.91 -12.24 -2.45
CA VAL A 12 3.73 -10.81 -2.22
C VAL A 12 2.79 -10.19 -3.26
N ALA A 13 2.89 -10.63 -4.51
CA ALA A 13 2.00 -10.16 -5.57
C ALA A 13 0.53 -10.44 -5.24
N LEU A 14 0.23 -11.63 -4.71
CA LEU A 14 -1.13 -11.97 -4.27
C LEU A 14 -1.59 -11.07 -3.12
N ALA A 15 -0.74 -10.86 -2.12
CA ALA A 15 -1.06 -9.97 -0.99
C ALA A 15 -1.28 -8.53 -1.46
N PHE A 16 -0.43 -8.05 -2.36
CA PHE A 16 -0.54 -6.72 -2.93
C PHE A 16 -1.86 -6.53 -3.70
N GLU A 17 -2.24 -7.51 -4.53
CA GLU A 17 -3.51 -7.44 -5.26
C GLU A 17 -4.71 -7.48 -4.30
N ARG A 18 -4.63 -8.24 -3.23
CA ARG A 18 -5.67 -8.26 -2.21
C ARG A 18 -5.82 -6.88 -1.56
N TYR A 19 -4.69 -6.21 -1.29
CA TYR A 19 -4.71 -4.83 -0.78
C TYR A 19 -5.39 -3.87 -1.77
N GLU A 20 -4.99 -3.94 -3.04
CA GLU A 20 -5.55 -3.05 -4.07
C GLU A 20 -7.06 -3.25 -4.23
N GLN A 21 -7.54 -4.48 -4.26
CA GLN A 21 -8.97 -4.77 -4.34
C GLN A 21 -9.72 -4.23 -3.12
N ALA A 22 -9.16 -4.43 -1.95
CA ALA A 22 -9.75 -3.93 -0.71
C ALA A 22 -9.80 -2.39 -0.70
N LEU A 23 -8.76 -1.74 -1.23
CA LEU A 23 -8.70 -0.28 -1.29
C LEU A 23 -9.80 0.29 -2.18
N VAL A 24 -9.89 -0.19 -3.42
CA VAL A 24 -10.84 0.38 -4.38
C VAL A 24 -12.29 0.04 -4.06
N SER A 25 -12.54 -1.06 -3.35
CA SER A 25 -13.88 -1.44 -2.89
C SER A 25 -14.21 -0.91 -1.49
N ASN A 26 -13.27 -0.21 -0.85
CA ASN A 26 -13.39 0.26 0.53
C ASN A 26 -13.70 -0.85 1.53
N ASP A 27 -13.05 -1.99 1.36
CA ASP A 27 -13.16 -3.12 2.30
C ASP A 27 -12.25 -2.85 3.50
N VAL A 28 -12.77 -2.10 4.46
CA VAL A 28 -12.02 -1.62 5.63
C VAL A 28 -11.49 -2.79 6.46
N ALA A 29 -12.28 -3.84 6.65
CA ALA A 29 -11.85 -4.99 7.45
C ALA A 29 -10.61 -5.67 6.86
N THR A 30 -10.58 -5.86 5.54
CA THR A 30 -9.42 -6.45 4.86
C THR A 30 -8.22 -5.51 4.91
N LEU A 31 -8.43 -4.21 4.69
CA LEU A 31 -7.35 -3.23 4.78
C LEU A 31 -6.71 -3.23 6.16
N ASP A 32 -7.52 -3.23 7.22
CA ASP A 32 -7.01 -3.28 8.59
C ASP A 32 -6.26 -4.58 8.89
N ALA A 33 -6.73 -5.70 8.35
CA ALA A 33 -6.06 -6.98 8.52
C ALA A 33 -4.72 -7.07 7.79
N LEU A 34 -4.57 -6.37 6.67
CA LEU A 34 -3.33 -6.39 5.89
C LEU A 34 -2.23 -5.50 6.46
N PHE A 35 -2.58 -4.53 7.32
CA PHE A 35 -1.58 -3.78 8.08
C PHE A 35 -1.25 -4.54 9.36
N HIS A 36 0.05 -4.57 9.70
CA HIS A 36 0.49 -5.24 10.92
C HIS A 36 -0.11 -4.55 12.14
N ASN A 37 -0.82 -5.31 12.97
CA ASN A 37 -1.44 -4.79 14.17
C ASN A 37 -0.40 -4.63 15.28
N ASP A 38 0.35 -3.53 15.20
CA ASP A 38 1.48 -3.25 16.07
C ASP A 38 1.65 -1.74 16.16
N ALA A 39 2.10 -1.28 17.32
CA ALA A 39 2.33 0.15 17.55
C ALA A 39 3.46 0.72 16.67
N ARG A 40 4.32 -0.11 16.11
CA ARG A 40 5.44 0.31 15.25
C ARG A 40 5.04 0.49 13.79
N THR A 41 3.85 0.09 13.39
CA THR A 41 3.36 0.28 12.02
C THR A 41 3.18 1.77 11.75
N ILE A 42 3.73 2.24 10.63
CA ILE A 42 3.68 3.67 10.26
C ILE A 42 3.10 3.81 8.87
N ARG A 43 2.19 4.76 8.69
CA ARG A 43 1.70 5.13 7.37
C ARG A 43 1.67 6.64 7.21
N TYR A 44 2.43 7.14 6.25
CA TYR A 44 2.32 8.52 5.78
C TYR A 44 1.41 8.55 4.57
N GLY A 45 0.32 9.29 4.66
CA GLY A 45 -0.60 9.50 3.56
C GLY A 45 -0.44 10.89 2.97
N ILE A 46 -1.33 11.24 2.04
CA ILE A 46 -1.25 12.51 1.32
C ILE A 46 -1.37 13.70 2.28
N GLY A 47 -2.23 13.58 3.27
CA GLY A 47 -2.46 14.69 4.22
C GLY A 47 -2.33 14.28 5.69
N GLU A 48 -1.84 13.09 6.01
CA GLU A 48 -1.81 12.60 7.38
C GLU A 48 -0.54 11.83 7.69
N ASN A 49 -0.16 11.86 8.97
CA ASN A 49 0.92 11.04 9.54
C ASN A 49 0.29 10.12 10.57
N LEU A 50 0.35 8.81 10.35
CA LEU A 50 -0.30 7.83 11.19
C LEU A 50 0.74 6.92 11.83
N TYR A 51 0.72 6.86 13.15
CA TYR A 51 1.63 6.05 13.94
C TYR A 51 0.85 4.98 14.70
N GLY A 52 1.17 3.72 14.41
CA GLY A 52 0.50 2.58 15.02
C GLY A 52 -0.75 2.15 14.26
N HIS A 53 -1.06 0.86 14.38
CA HIS A 53 -2.22 0.27 13.71
C HIS A 53 -3.53 0.97 14.09
N ALA A 54 -3.67 1.36 15.36
CA ALA A 54 -4.91 2.00 15.82
C ALA A 54 -5.19 3.32 15.08
N GLU A 55 -4.16 4.13 14.83
CA GLU A 55 -4.32 5.37 14.06
C GLU A 55 -4.63 5.10 12.60
N VAL A 56 -4.00 4.09 12.01
CA VAL A 56 -4.28 3.69 10.62
C VAL A 56 -5.74 3.26 10.49
N ALA A 57 -6.22 2.41 11.39
CA ALA A 57 -7.61 1.93 11.37
C ALA A 57 -8.61 3.07 11.58
N ALA A 58 -8.33 3.97 12.52
CA ALA A 58 -9.19 5.13 12.79
C ALA A 58 -9.31 6.05 11.57
N PHE A 59 -8.22 6.26 10.85
CA PHE A 59 -8.23 7.06 9.63
C PHE A 59 -9.14 6.42 8.56
N ARG A 60 -9.07 5.10 8.38
CA ARG A 60 -9.87 4.41 7.37
C ARG A 60 -11.36 4.55 7.62
N VAL A 61 -11.79 4.50 8.87
CA VAL A 61 -13.21 4.68 9.24
C VAL A 61 -13.70 6.09 8.88
N ARG A 62 -12.84 7.11 9.02
CA ARG A 62 -13.19 8.50 8.73
C ARG A 62 -13.08 8.87 7.26
N ARG A 63 -12.34 8.09 6.47
CA ARG A 63 -12.09 8.40 5.07
C ARG A 63 -13.36 8.25 4.24
N SER A 64 -13.56 9.18 3.28
CA SER A 64 -14.66 9.07 2.34
C SER A 64 -14.56 7.75 1.53
N PRO A 65 -15.69 7.02 1.37
CA PRO A 65 -15.71 5.84 0.53
C PRO A 65 -15.75 6.14 -0.98
N HIS A 66 -15.79 7.41 -1.35
CA HIS A 66 -15.91 7.84 -2.74
C HIS A 66 -14.55 8.11 -3.39
N ASN A 67 -14.50 7.99 -4.72
CA ASN A 67 -13.31 8.33 -5.52
C ASN A 67 -12.08 7.50 -5.17
N LEU A 68 -12.27 6.24 -4.82
CA LEU A 68 -11.17 5.33 -4.49
C LEU A 68 -10.63 4.58 -5.71
N ALA A 69 -11.41 4.53 -6.80
CA ALA A 69 -10.97 3.87 -8.05
C ALA A 69 -9.73 4.56 -8.61
N ARG A 70 -8.80 3.76 -9.10
CA ARG A 70 -7.54 4.28 -9.64
C ARG A 70 -6.96 3.34 -10.67
N THR A 71 -6.11 3.89 -11.55
CA THR A 71 -5.32 3.14 -12.52
C THR A 71 -3.88 3.09 -12.02
N ARG A 72 -3.25 1.93 -12.09
CA ARG A 72 -1.87 1.76 -11.66
C ARG A 72 -0.92 1.72 -12.84
N ALA A 73 0.30 2.16 -12.60
CA ALA A 73 1.40 2.10 -13.57
C ALA A 73 2.71 1.82 -12.85
N ARG A 74 3.64 1.18 -13.55
CA ARG A 74 4.99 0.91 -13.06
C ARG A 74 5.01 0.23 -11.68
N THR A 75 4.18 -0.77 -11.50
CA THR A 75 4.19 -1.56 -10.27
C THR A 75 5.45 -2.41 -10.21
N VAL A 76 6.21 -2.28 -9.12
CA VAL A 76 7.46 -3.01 -8.89
C VAL A 76 7.37 -3.67 -7.52
N ILE A 77 7.58 -4.97 -7.48
CA ILE A 77 7.67 -5.75 -6.25
C ILE A 77 9.08 -6.33 -6.20
N THR A 78 9.82 -6.02 -5.14
CA THR A 78 11.14 -6.59 -4.89
C THR A 78 11.11 -7.30 -3.55
N THR A 79 11.59 -8.55 -3.53
CA THR A 79 11.64 -9.34 -2.30
C THR A 79 13.08 -9.56 -1.87
N TYR A 80 13.28 -9.63 -0.56
CA TYR A 80 14.59 -9.80 0.07
C TYR A 80 14.53 -11.01 0.99
N ASP A 81 15.31 -12.04 0.67
CA ASP A 81 15.19 -13.36 1.25
C ASP A 81 13.73 -13.84 1.20
N ARG A 82 13.17 -14.33 2.31
CA ARG A 82 11.83 -14.91 2.29
C ARG A 82 10.79 -14.12 3.09
N ASP A 83 11.24 -13.10 3.83
CA ASP A 83 10.38 -12.47 4.84
C ASP A 83 10.15 -10.98 4.66
N PHE A 84 10.81 -10.35 3.69
CA PHE A 84 10.66 -8.93 3.44
C PHE A 84 10.47 -8.60 1.98
N ALA A 85 9.67 -7.58 1.72
CA ALA A 85 9.44 -7.08 0.38
C ALA A 85 9.11 -5.60 0.39
N VAL A 86 9.42 -4.94 -0.73
CA VAL A 86 8.97 -3.59 -1.01
C VAL A 86 8.10 -3.65 -2.26
N ALA A 87 6.90 -3.08 -2.18
CA ALA A 87 5.99 -2.96 -3.31
C ALA A 87 5.75 -1.48 -3.57
N SER A 88 6.02 -1.04 -4.79
CA SER A 88 5.80 0.35 -5.18
C SER A 88 4.96 0.41 -6.45
N THR A 89 4.16 1.48 -6.57
CA THR A 89 3.38 1.71 -7.78
C THR A 89 3.09 3.20 -7.93
N LEU A 90 2.96 3.63 -9.16
CA LEU A 90 2.31 4.89 -9.47
C LEU A 90 0.82 4.65 -9.61
N PHE A 91 0.02 5.68 -9.37
CA PHE A 91 -1.41 5.56 -9.62
C PHE A 91 -2.00 6.90 -10.07
N TYR A 92 -3.12 6.80 -10.76
CA TYR A 92 -3.85 7.94 -11.31
C TYR A 92 -5.32 7.82 -10.91
N ARG A 93 -5.90 8.93 -10.46
CA ARG A 93 -7.32 9.03 -10.11
C ARG A 93 -7.95 10.15 -10.91
N ASP A 94 -9.18 9.95 -11.36
CA ASP A 94 -9.93 11.01 -12.04
C ASP A 94 -10.16 12.22 -11.12
N SER A 95 -10.31 11.97 -9.82
CA SER A 95 -10.50 13.01 -8.82
C SER A 95 -9.25 13.88 -8.58
N ALA A 96 -8.10 13.50 -9.14
CA ALA A 96 -6.84 14.22 -8.99
C ALA A 96 -6.18 14.39 -10.36
N ALA A 97 -6.89 15.00 -11.29
CA ALA A 97 -6.40 15.22 -12.65
C ALA A 97 -5.11 16.06 -12.65
N GLY A 98 -4.15 15.67 -13.50
CA GLY A 98 -2.84 16.32 -13.58
C GLY A 98 -1.86 15.92 -12.50
N LYS A 99 -2.23 15.00 -11.62
CA LYS A 99 -1.38 14.50 -10.55
C LYS A 99 -1.02 13.03 -10.80
N VAL A 100 0.13 12.63 -10.28
CA VAL A 100 0.50 11.22 -10.19
C VAL A 100 0.70 10.86 -8.73
N GLY A 101 0.07 9.75 -8.32
CA GLY A 101 0.25 9.19 -6.99
C GLY A 101 1.47 8.29 -6.95
N ARG A 102 2.13 8.27 -5.81
CA ARG A 102 3.26 7.37 -5.54
C ARG A 102 2.98 6.64 -4.25
N GLN A 103 2.95 5.31 -4.33
CA GLN A 103 2.71 4.46 -3.17
C GLN A 103 3.90 3.54 -2.99
N MET A 104 4.43 3.48 -1.78
CA MET A 104 5.51 2.57 -1.44
C MET A 104 5.15 1.87 -0.14
N GLN A 105 5.21 0.53 -0.15
CA GLN A 105 4.84 -0.29 0.99
C GLN A 105 5.97 -1.25 1.32
N THR A 106 6.28 -1.36 2.61
CA THR A 106 7.16 -2.41 3.12
C THR A 106 6.31 -3.52 3.71
N TRP A 107 6.52 -4.72 3.22
CA TRP A 107 5.81 -5.92 3.63
C TRP A 107 6.74 -6.84 4.41
N ALA A 108 6.22 -7.48 5.44
CA ALA A 108 6.93 -8.48 6.21
C ALA A 108 6.09 -9.75 6.31
N ARG A 109 6.73 -10.91 6.20
CA ARG A 109 6.05 -12.19 6.40
C ARG A 109 6.11 -12.53 7.88
N LEU A 110 4.96 -12.40 8.53
CA LEU A 110 4.76 -12.62 9.96
C LEU A 110 4.01 -13.94 10.17
N PRO A 111 3.85 -14.41 11.40
CA PRO A 111 3.11 -15.68 11.62
C PRO A 111 1.71 -15.71 11.02
N GLU A 112 1.01 -14.58 11.00
CA GLU A 112 -0.33 -14.45 10.41
C GLU A 112 -0.33 -14.28 8.88
N GLY A 113 0.84 -14.14 8.27
CA GLY A 113 1.01 -13.96 6.83
C GLY A 113 1.69 -12.64 6.48
N TRP A 114 1.66 -12.29 5.20
CA TRP A 114 2.25 -11.04 4.73
C TRP A 114 1.44 -9.84 5.22
N ARG A 115 2.14 -8.88 5.84
CA ARG A 115 1.52 -7.67 6.40
C ARG A 115 2.35 -6.45 6.05
N ILE A 116 1.68 -5.31 5.87
CA ILE A 116 2.33 -4.02 5.64
C ILE A 116 2.80 -3.49 7.00
N VAL A 117 4.10 -3.19 7.10
CA VAL A 117 4.69 -2.65 8.33
C VAL A 117 5.01 -1.16 8.21
N ALA A 118 5.13 -0.66 6.99
CA ALA A 118 5.35 0.77 6.72
C ALA A 118 4.81 1.10 5.35
N ALA A 119 4.23 2.30 5.19
CA ALA A 119 3.72 2.75 3.91
C ALA A 119 3.83 4.26 3.78
N HIS A 120 3.99 4.71 2.54
CA HIS A 120 4.02 6.12 2.18
C HIS A 120 3.23 6.32 0.89
N VAL A 121 2.31 7.29 0.91
CA VAL A 121 1.52 7.68 -0.26
C VAL A 121 1.64 9.18 -0.44
N SER A 122 1.93 9.64 -1.65
CA SER A 122 2.04 11.06 -1.96
C SER A 122 1.50 11.34 -3.35
N LEU A 123 1.21 12.61 -3.61
CA LEU A 123 0.85 13.10 -4.93
C LEU A 123 1.84 14.17 -5.35
N ILE A 124 2.24 14.13 -6.61
CA ILE A 124 3.03 15.20 -7.23
C ILE A 124 2.40 15.58 -8.56
N ASP A 125 2.80 16.70 -9.11
CA ASP A 125 2.38 17.05 -10.47
C ASP A 125 2.90 16.01 -11.45
N ASP A 126 2.07 15.65 -12.41
CA ASP A 126 2.47 14.72 -13.46
C ASP A 126 3.33 15.48 -14.48
N GLY A 127 4.63 15.27 -14.41
CA GLY A 127 5.61 15.94 -15.28
C GLY A 127 5.38 15.71 -16.76
N ALA A 128 4.71 14.60 -17.13
CA ALA A 128 4.39 14.32 -18.52
C ALA A 128 3.33 15.27 -19.07
N LYS A 129 2.63 16.01 -18.20
CA LYS A 129 1.59 16.98 -18.54
C LYS A 129 2.09 18.41 -18.53
N ALA A 130 3.30 18.61 -18.08
CA ALA A 130 3.89 19.94 -17.98
C ALA A 130 4.19 20.55 -19.35
#